data_05e29fd6212fbb0b83d5ac9b975188e9
#
_entry.id   05e29fd6212fbb0b83d5ac9b975188e9
#
_cell.length_a   1.000
_cell.length_b   1.000
_cell.length_c   1.000
_cell.angle_alpha   90.00
_cell.angle_beta   90.00
_cell.angle_gamma   90.00
#
_symmetry.space_group_name_H-M   'P 1'
#
loop_
_entity.id
_entity.type
_entity.pdbx_description
1 polymer ?
#
loop_
_entity_poly.entity_id
_entity_poly.type
_entity_poly.pdbx_seq_one_letter_code
_entity_poly.pdbx_strand_id
1 'polypeptide(L)'
;MLPRAAPLLLAACAAPQAASPWTVADDVRPEFFFAEDVAPTVRAAMAETLDAGIGAWGNFGPIEYWVVGMDVAAAEALGRRYCERRVARGDMTAAECAADVRRRRELVDWAARAAEIESTGQPFLEAGWNGGFQWGLHQFSSSLPPGWAGLADVRIEDDQTVLLHEYFHAVQQSHVTTLDWEERQALMGPVWFVEGAAEYMAQVTGDRLRRTGALPTDPRYPDDPWRARDRMAGKLGSGLAMRAERPGLALGEVDYGPDGQLAYDLGAWGIAWLAHRAGEDALLETFYPNVEALGWAGAFELAFGLDPAAFEREFDRFLEEDLERQLAILPPPR
;
A
#
# COMPACT_ATOMS: atom_id res chain seq x y z
N MET A 1 53.88 -38.67 3.72
CA MET A 1 53.43 -37.33 4.16
C MET A 1 53.05 -36.54 2.94
N LEU A 2 51.77 -36.41 2.67
CA LEU A 2 51.22 -35.59 1.56
C LEU A 2 50.79 -34.25 2.14
N PRO A 3 51.06 -33.09 1.50
CA PRO A 3 50.61 -31.81 2.00
C PRO A 3 49.10 -31.61 1.78
N ARG A 4 48.42 -31.20 2.81
CA ARG A 4 47.02 -30.77 2.76
C ARG A 4 46.91 -29.43 2.01
N ALA A 5 46.14 -29.41 0.94
CA ALA A 5 45.75 -28.16 0.27
C ALA A 5 44.75 -27.39 1.15
N ALA A 6 45.07 -26.12 1.42
CA ALA A 6 44.17 -25.20 2.07
C ALA A 6 43.06 -24.72 1.09
N PRO A 7 41.80 -24.58 1.51
CA PRO A 7 40.80 -24.03 0.65
C PRO A 7 41.01 -22.52 0.47
N LEU A 8 41.09 -22.08 -0.78
CA LEU A 8 40.98 -20.65 -1.13
C LEU A 8 39.55 -20.20 -0.87
N LEU A 9 39.36 -19.39 0.13
CA LEU A 9 38.14 -18.59 0.31
C LEU A 9 38.16 -17.49 -0.76
N LEU A 10 37.38 -17.67 -1.81
CA LEU A 10 37.01 -16.59 -2.72
C LEU A 10 36.08 -15.64 -1.94
N ALA A 11 36.63 -14.53 -1.47
CA ALA A 11 35.81 -13.40 -1.05
C ALA A 11 35.13 -12.84 -2.29
N ALA A 12 33.85 -13.12 -2.44
CA ALA A 12 33.02 -12.42 -3.39
C ALA A 12 32.94 -10.95 -2.94
N CYS A 13 33.62 -10.07 -3.68
CA CYS A 13 33.37 -8.64 -3.56
C CYS A 13 31.93 -8.39 -3.98
N ALA A 14 31.04 -8.20 -3.02
CA ALA A 14 29.73 -7.64 -3.30
C ALA A 14 29.94 -6.26 -3.94
N ALA A 15 29.49 -6.09 -5.18
CA ALA A 15 29.42 -4.78 -5.79
C ALA A 15 28.56 -3.88 -4.86
N PRO A 16 28.92 -2.59 -4.70
CA PRO A 16 28.07 -1.70 -3.94
C PRO A 16 26.68 -1.71 -4.58
N GLN A 17 25.69 -2.13 -3.81
CA GLN A 17 24.29 -2.09 -4.22
C GLN A 17 23.97 -0.64 -4.55
N ALA A 18 23.54 -0.37 -5.79
CA ALA A 18 23.09 0.95 -6.17
C ALA A 18 21.93 1.30 -5.23
N ALA A 19 22.00 2.46 -4.58
CA ALA A 19 20.90 2.92 -3.75
C ALA A 19 19.60 2.89 -4.56
N SER A 20 18.54 2.37 -3.96
CA SER A 20 17.23 2.36 -4.62
C SER A 20 16.90 3.75 -5.13
N PRO A 21 16.46 3.92 -6.39
CA PRO A 21 16.08 5.22 -6.92
C PRO A 21 14.92 5.87 -6.14
N TRP A 22 14.24 5.10 -5.30
CA TRP A 22 13.10 5.50 -4.48
C TRP A 22 13.48 5.89 -3.04
N THR A 23 14.69 5.55 -2.60
CA THR A 23 15.17 5.98 -1.29
C THR A 23 15.75 7.37 -1.44
N VAL A 24 15.11 8.36 -0.85
CA VAL A 24 15.47 9.76 -1.00
C VAL A 24 16.04 10.30 0.29
N ALA A 25 16.99 11.24 0.17
CA ALA A 25 17.43 12.03 1.30
C ALA A 25 16.25 12.81 1.91
N ASP A 26 16.34 13.12 3.22
CA ASP A 26 15.26 13.75 4.02
C ASP A 26 14.70 15.07 3.48
N ASP A 27 15.36 15.68 2.50
CA ASP A 27 15.00 16.96 1.88
C ASP A 27 14.03 16.82 0.69
N VAL A 28 13.80 15.61 0.15
CA VAL A 28 12.86 15.40 -0.97
C VAL A 28 11.48 15.01 -0.40
N ARG A 29 10.55 15.94 -0.53
CA ARG A 29 9.17 15.75 -0.06
C ARG A 29 8.26 15.27 -1.19
N PRO A 30 7.24 14.46 -0.87
CA PRO A 30 6.19 14.13 -1.82
C PRO A 30 5.51 15.37 -2.38
N GLU A 31 5.20 15.34 -3.67
CA GLU A 31 4.50 16.41 -4.36
C GLU A 31 3.02 16.07 -4.53
N PHE A 32 2.15 17.00 -4.16
CA PHE A 32 0.70 16.88 -4.37
C PHE A 32 0.24 17.77 -5.52
N PHE A 33 -0.54 17.19 -6.40
CA PHE A 33 -1.21 17.86 -7.50
C PHE A 33 -2.72 17.68 -7.31
N PHE A 34 -3.36 18.72 -6.83
CA PHE A 34 -4.80 18.70 -6.57
C PHE A 34 -5.57 19.34 -7.71
N ALA A 35 -6.76 18.77 -8.02
CA ALA A 35 -7.78 19.46 -8.78
C ALA A 35 -8.24 20.72 -8.02
N GLU A 36 -8.75 21.72 -8.74
CA GLU A 36 -9.05 23.04 -8.16
C GLU A 36 -10.14 22.98 -7.10
N ASP A 37 -11.10 22.10 -7.28
CA ASP A 37 -12.24 21.89 -6.39
C ASP A 37 -11.92 21.14 -5.08
N VAL A 38 -10.72 20.58 -4.92
CA VAL A 38 -10.29 19.97 -3.65
C VAL A 38 -10.04 21.08 -2.61
N ALA A 39 -10.80 21.03 -1.51
CA ALA A 39 -10.72 22.05 -0.45
C ALA A 39 -9.33 22.12 0.21
N PRO A 40 -8.86 23.32 0.60
CA PRO A 40 -7.56 23.49 1.29
C PRO A 40 -7.42 22.65 2.56
N THR A 41 -8.51 22.46 3.31
CA THR A 41 -8.55 21.62 4.51
C THR A 41 -8.27 20.16 4.21
N VAL A 42 -8.81 19.62 3.11
CA VAL A 42 -8.55 18.25 2.65
C VAL A 42 -7.09 18.12 2.23
N ARG A 43 -6.56 19.09 1.48
CA ARG A 43 -5.14 19.11 1.06
C ARG A 43 -4.21 19.07 2.28
N ALA A 44 -4.51 19.84 3.31
CA ALA A 44 -3.73 19.87 4.56
C ALA A 44 -3.81 18.53 5.30
N ALA A 45 -5.00 17.93 5.42
CA ALA A 45 -5.20 16.66 6.11
C ALA A 45 -4.46 15.49 5.39
N MET A 46 -4.46 15.48 4.05
CA MET A 46 -3.70 14.50 3.27
C MET A 46 -2.19 14.66 3.48
N ALA A 47 -1.68 15.89 3.47
CA ALA A 47 -0.27 16.16 3.71
C ALA A 47 0.16 15.75 5.12
N GLU A 48 -0.65 16.06 6.15
CA GLU A 48 -0.41 15.67 7.54
C GLU A 48 -0.39 14.14 7.69
N THR A 49 -1.31 13.44 7.06
CA THR A 49 -1.37 11.97 7.11
C THR A 49 -0.14 11.35 6.46
N LEU A 50 0.28 11.87 5.30
CA LEU A 50 1.49 11.39 4.63
C LEU A 50 2.75 11.68 5.43
N ASP A 51 2.88 12.88 6.02
CA ASP A 51 4.01 13.23 6.88
C ASP A 51 4.09 12.29 8.11
N ALA A 52 2.94 11.90 8.68
CA ALA A 52 2.89 10.92 9.76
C ALA A 52 3.32 9.51 9.30
N GLY A 53 2.92 9.09 8.10
CA GLY A 53 3.37 7.83 7.47
C GLY A 53 4.88 7.82 7.22
N ILE A 54 5.42 8.92 6.69
CA ILE A 54 6.87 9.12 6.49
C ILE A 54 7.61 9.05 7.84
N GLY A 55 7.05 9.67 8.88
CA GLY A 55 7.62 9.60 10.22
C GLY A 55 7.65 8.18 10.81
N ALA A 56 6.70 7.32 10.39
CA ALA A 56 6.59 5.94 10.86
C ALA A 56 7.49 4.96 10.10
N TRP A 57 7.62 5.11 8.79
CA TRP A 57 8.28 4.09 7.93
C TRP A 57 9.53 4.60 7.20
N GLY A 58 9.81 5.90 7.22
CA GLY A 58 10.87 6.53 6.44
C GLY A 58 10.35 7.25 5.21
N ASN A 59 11.20 8.10 4.62
CA ASN A 59 10.87 8.86 3.42
C ASN A 59 11.35 8.12 2.18
N PHE A 60 10.42 7.56 1.44
CA PHE A 60 10.65 6.88 0.17
C PHE A 60 10.09 7.73 -0.96
N GLY A 61 10.83 7.91 -2.03
CA GLY A 61 10.40 8.76 -3.14
C GLY A 61 11.51 8.97 -4.16
N PRO A 62 11.30 9.85 -5.14
CA PRO A 62 10.24 10.88 -5.21
C PRO A 62 8.84 10.31 -5.46
N ILE A 63 7.85 10.97 -4.86
CA ILE A 63 6.44 10.58 -4.94
C ILE A 63 5.61 11.73 -5.50
N GLU A 64 4.69 11.43 -6.39
CA GLU A 64 3.68 12.36 -6.91
C GLU A 64 2.27 11.84 -6.66
N TYR A 65 1.45 12.63 -5.97
CA TYR A 65 0.03 12.36 -5.74
C TYR A 65 -0.84 13.25 -6.63
N TRP A 66 -1.71 12.63 -7.45
CA TRP A 66 -2.64 13.32 -8.36
C TRP A 66 -4.06 13.09 -7.87
N VAL A 67 -4.64 14.09 -7.21
CA VAL A 67 -5.89 13.97 -6.45
C VAL A 67 -6.98 14.80 -7.09
N VAL A 68 -8.09 14.14 -7.43
CA VAL A 68 -9.29 14.80 -7.97
C VAL A 68 -10.31 15.11 -6.87
N GLY A 69 -11.18 16.09 -7.15
CA GLY A 69 -12.39 16.34 -6.40
C GLY A 69 -13.60 15.70 -7.11
N MET A 70 -14.72 16.42 -7.11
CA MET A 70 -15.99 15.99 -7.71
C MET A 70 -16.30 16.69 -9.05
N ASP A 71 -15.53 17.71 -9.43
CA ASP A 71 -15.72 18.46 -10.68
C ASP A 71 -14.92 17.83 -11.81
N VAL A 72 -15.64 17.25 -12.76
CA VAL A 72 -15.06 16.63 -13.96
C VAL A 72 -14.21 17.63 -14.77
N ALA A 73 -14.61 18.91 -14.86
CA ALA A 73 -13.82 19.91 -15.59
C ALA A 73 -12.51 20.24 -14.86
N ALA A 74 -12.52 20.25 -13.52
CA ALA A 74 -11.32 20.39 -12.72
C ALA A 74 -10.40 19.16 -12.86
N ALA A 75 -10.97 17.95 -12.92
CA ALA A 75 -10.21 16.72 -13.18
C ALA A 75 -9.57 16.72 -14.59
N GLU A 76 -10.27 17.19 -15.61
CA GLU A 76 -9.70 17.38 -16.96
C GLU A 76 -8.56 18.39 -16.94
N ALA A 77 -8.69 19.48 -16.19
CA ALA A 77 -7.62 20.46 -16.02
C ALA A 77 -6.40 19.86 -15.31
N LEU A 78 -6.62 19.03 -14.30
CA LEU A 78 -5.56 18.26 -13.63
C LEU A 78 -4.86 17.31 -14.60
N GLY A 79 -5.59 16.61 -15.47
CA GLY A 79 -5.03 15.76 -16.52
C GLY A 79 -4.16 16.53 -17.51
N ARG A 80 -4.50 17.79 -17.85
CA ARG A 80 -3.64 18.67 -18.67
C ARG A 80 -2.35 19.02 -17.92
N ARG A 81 -2.43 19.40 -16.65
CA ARG A 81 -1.24 19.66 -15.80
C ARG A 81 -0.35 18.44 -15.65
N TYR A 82 -0.93 17.25 -15.55
CA TYR A 82 -0.20 15.99 -15.57
C TYR A 82 0.64 15.87 -16.84
N CYS A 83 0.05 16.10 -18.01
CA CYS A 83 0.77 16.06 -19.27
C CYS A 83 1.86 17.15 -19.39
N GLU A 84 1.59 18.37 -18.94
CA GLU A 84 2.60 19.43 -18.88
C GLU A 84 3.81 19.01 -18.04
N ARG A 85 3.57 18.38 -16.87
CA ARG A 85 4.61 17.85 -16.00
C ARG A 85 5.42 16.74 -16.66
N ARG A 86 4.74 15.75 -17.26
CA ARG A 86 5.41 14.61 -17.95
C ARG A 86 6.28 15.10 -19.10
N VAL A 87 5.80 16.03 -19.89
CA VAL A 87 6.55 16.64 -21.01
C VAL A 87 7.73 17.47 -20.51
N ALA A 88 7.53 18.30 -19.50
CA ALA A 88 8.59 19.12 -18.93
C ALA A 88 9.74 18.31 -18.33
N ARG A 89 9.42 17.10 -17.78
CA ARG A 89 10.42 16.16 -17.27
C ARG A 89 11.08 15.31 -18.36
N GLY A 90 10.53 15.29 -19.56
CA GLY A 90 10.98 14.42 -20.65
C GLY A 90 10.49 12.95 -20.51
N ASP A 91 9.51 12.70 -19.66
CA ASP A 91 8.95 11.36 -19.42
C ASP A 91 8.12 10.88 -20.62
N MET A 92 7.39 11.80 -21.27
CA MET A 92 6.51 11.55 -22.43
C MET A 92 6.53 12.72 -23.40
N THR A 93 6.21 12.48 -24.66
CA THR A 93 5.82 13.53 -25.58
C THR A 93 4.40 14.04 -25.28
N ALA A 94 4.05 15.23 -25.71
CA ALA A 94 2.71 15.80 -25.55
C ALA A 94 1.63 14.92 -26.22
N ALA A 95 1.93 14.31 -27.36
CA ALA A 95 1.01 13.43 -28.08
C ALA A 95 0.76 12.11 -27.36
N GLU A 96 1.82 11.50 -26.83
CA GLU A 96 1.73 10.27 -26.02
C GLU A 96 0.92 10.50 -24.75
N CYS A 97 1.22 11.56 -24.00
CA CYS A 97 0.50 11.86 -22.78
C CYS A 97 -0.98 12.15 -23.03
N ALA A 98 -1.28 12.96 -24.05
CA ALA A 98 -2.68 13.23 -24.41
C ALA A 98 -3.44 11.97 -24.86
N ALA A 99 -2.77 11.03 -25.50
CA ALA A 99 -3.36 9.73 -25.85
C ALA A 99 -3.58 8.85 -24.61
N ASP A 100 -2.62 8.85 -23.68
CA ASP A 100 -2.71 8.07 -22.45
C ASP A 100 -3.84 8.55 -21.53
N VAL A 101 -3.92 9.84 -21.26
CA VAL A 101 -5.01 10.43 -20.44
C VAL A 101 -6.39 10.17 -21.05
N ARG A 102 -6.52 10.27 -22.38
CA ARG A 102 -7.80 9.95 -23.06
C ARG A 102 -8.17 8.47 -22.98
N ARG A 103 -7.19 7.59 -23.05
CA ARG A 103 -7.42 6.14 -22.99
C ARG A 103 -7.81 5.69 -21.61
N ARG A 104 -7.11 6.16 -20.59
CA ARG A 104 -7.31 5.72 -19.21
C ARG A 104 -8.50 6.38 -18.55
N ARG A 105 -8.71 7.68 -18.78
CA ARG A 105 -9.78 8.50 -18.20
C ARG A 105 -9.84 8.51 -16.66
N GLU A 106 -8.88 7.94 -15.99
CA GLU A 106 -8.88 7.68 -14.53
C GLU A 106 -9.30 8.89 -13.70
N LEU A 107 -8.64 10.04 -13.89
CA LEU A 107 -8.95 11.23 -13.11
C LEU A 107 -10.40 11.69 -13.32
N VAL A 108 -10.90 11.63 -14.55
CA VAL A 108 -12.28 12.00 -14.89
C VAL A 108 -13.28 11.03 -14.32
N ASP A 109 -13.00 9.74 -14.43
CA ASP A 109 -13.91 8.69 -13.95
C ASP A 109 -13.97 8.69 -12.41
N TRP A 110 -12.87 8.97 -11.72
CA TRP A 110 -12.89 9.14 -10.26
C TRP A 110 -13.59 10.41 -9.80
N ALA A 111 -13.44 11.54 -10.51
CA ALA A 111 -14.23 12.73 -10.22
C ALA A 111 -15.72 12.48 -10.38
N ALA A 112 -16.12 11.75 -11.43
CA ALA A 112 -17.51 11.36 -11.65
C ALA A 112 -18.04 10.44 -10.53
N ARG A 113 -17.23 9.47 -10.07
CA ARG A 113 -17.57 8.60 -8.93
C ARG A 113 -17.67 9.39 -7.62
N ALA A 114 -16.76 10.32 -7.36
CA ALA A 114 -16.85 11.18 -6.19
C ALA A 114 -18.12 12.02 -6.19
N ALA A 115 -18.55 12.53 -7.34
CA ALA A 115 -19.84 13.21 -7.51
C ALA A 115 -21.04 12.27 -7.29
N GLU A 116 -20.91 11.00 -7.61
CA GLU A 116 -21.94 9.98 -7.34
C GLU A 116 -22.15 9.76 -5.85
N ILE A 117 -21.09 9.81 -5.03
CA ILE A 117 -21.21 9.74 -3.55
C ILE A 117 -22.11 10.87 -3.05
N GLU A 118 -21.91 12.09 -3.51
CA GLU A 118 -22.73 13.23 -3.11
C GLU A 118 -24.21 13.03 -3.48
N SER A 119 -24.47 12.44 -4.64
CA SER A 119 -25.84 12.24 -5.14
C SER A 119 -26.56 11.05 -4.52
N THR A 120 -25.84 9.97 -4.18
CA THR A 120 -26.42 8.70 -3.71
C THR A 120 -26.18 8.43 -2.24
N GLY A 121 -25.20 9.08 -1.61
CA GLY A 121 -24.75 8.79 -0.27
C GLY A 121 -24.08 7.41 -0.11
N GLN A 122 -23.77 6.73 -1.21
CA GLN A 122 -23.08 5.43 -1.17
C GLN A 122 -21.58 5.65 -1.14
N PRO A 123 -20.90 5.36 -0.02
CA PRO A 123 -19.46 5.56 0.08
C PRO A 123 -18.72 4.57 -0.82
N PHE A 124 -17.65 5.03 -1.41
CA PHE A 124 -16.60 4.15 -1.89
C PHE A 124 -15.23 4.69 -1.42
N LEU A 125 -14.34 3.81 -1.09
CA LEU A 125 -12.96 4.10 -0.82
C LEU A 125 -12.16 3.50 -1.97
N GLU A 126 -11.66 4.34 -2.83
CA GLU A 126 -10.88 3.92 -3.98
C GLU A 126 -9.71 4.89 -4.10
N ALA A 127 -8.53 4.39 -3.80
CA ALA A 127 -7.31 5.04 -4.21
C ALA A 127 -6.83 4.30 -5.45
N GLY A 128 -6.28 4.99 -6.33
CA GLY A 128 -6.27 4.49 -7.66
C GLY A 128 -4.96 3.86 -8.11
N TRP A 129 -4.53 4.27 -9.28
CA TRP A 129 -3.47 3.66 -10.03
C TRP A 129 -2.08 4.05 -9.51
N ASN A 130 -1.22 3.05 -9.32
CA ASN A 130 0.20 3.20 -9.00
C ASN A 130 1.07 3.02 -10.25
N GLY A 131 2.11 3.82 -10.40
CA GLY A 131 3.03 3.73 -11.54
C GLY A 131 4.16 4.75 -11.50
N GLY A 132 4.71 5.08 -12.68
CA GLY A 132 5.77 6.08 -12.81
C GLY A 132 7.18 5.54 -12.58
N PHE A 133 7.34 4.25 -12.29
CA PHE A 133 8.64 3.61 -11.98
C PHE A 133 9.67 3.81 -13.10
N GLN A 134 9.22 3.74 -14.36
CA GLN A 134 10.06 3.95 -15.53
C GLN A 134 10.65 5.37 -15.59
N TRP A 135 10.10 6.31 -14.83
CA TRP A 135 10.55 7.70 -14.74
C TRP A 135 11.35 8.00 -13.47
N GLY A 136 11.65 6.97 -12.69
CA GLY A 136 12.37 7.12 -11.42
C GLY A 136 11.54 7.80 -10.33
N LEU A 137 10.22 7.58 -10.30
CA LEU A 137 9.33 8.09 -9.26
C LEU A 137 8.21 7.09 -8.96
N HIS A 138 7.59 7.22 -7.79
CA HIS A 138 6.33 6.58 -7.49
C HIS A 138 5.20 7.57 -7.66
N GLN A 139 4.24 7.22 -8.50
CA GLN A 139 3.11 8.07 -8.81
C GLN A 139 1.83 7.33 -8.52
N PHE A 140 0.88 7.99 -7.87
CA PHE A 140 -0.47 7.50 -7.84
C PHE A 140 -1.51 8.61 -7.99
N SER A 141 -2.70 8.22 -8.40
CA SER A 141 -3.85 9.10 -8.57
C SER A 141 -4.99 8.56 -7.71
N SER A 142 -5.75 9.43 -7.10
CA SER A 142 -6.85 9.05 -6.23
C SER A 142 -8.06 9.96 -6.39
N SER A 143 -9.22 9.45 -5.99
CA SER A 143 -10.42 10.26 -5.77
C SER A 143 -10.29 11.11 -4.51
N LEU A 144 -11.17 12.10 -4.36
CA LEU A 144 -11.33 12.86 -3.14
C LEU A 144 -11.77 11.92 -2.00
N PRO A 145 -11.03 11.85 -0.89
CA PRO A 145 -11.42 11.05 0.26
C PRO A 145 -12.76 11.51 0.86
N PRO A 146 -13.78 10.63 0.93
CA PRO A 146 -15.15 11.03 1.32
C PRO A 146 -15.28 11.53 2.76
N GLY A 147 -14.50 11.00 3.71
CA GLY A 147 -14.55 11.39 5.11
C GLY A 147 -14.01 12.79 5.33
N TRP A 148 -12.91 13.15 4.69
CA TRP A 148 -12.36 14.51 4.74
C TRP A 148 -13.23 15.52 3.99
N ALA A 149 -13.92 15.08 2.96
CA ALA A 149 -14.89 15.91 2.24
C ALA A 149 -16.23 16.05 2.99
N GLY A 150 -16.45 15.28 4.06
CA GLY A 150 -17.72 15.21 4.76
C GLY A 150 -18.81 14.52 3.96
N LEU A 151 -18.46 13.75 2.94
CA LEU A 151 -19.39 13.00 2.09
C LEU A 151 -19.68 11.64 2.71
N ALA A 152 -20.92 11.20 2.63
CA ALA A 152 -21.40 9.95 3.19
C ALA A 152 -21.02 9.80 4.69
N ASP A 153 -21.18 8.61 5.24
CA ASP A 153 -20.83 8.31 6.64
C ASP A 153 -19.45 7.64 6.75
N VAL A 154 -18.50 8.13 5.95
CA VAL A 154 -17.11 7.67 5.98
C VAL A 154 -16.34 8.47 7.02
N ARG A 155 -15.54 7.80 7.81
CA ARG A 155 -14.74 8.40 8.86
C ARG A 155 -13.40 8.92 8.32
N ILE A 156 -12.88 9.97 8.95
CA ILE A 156 -11.55 10.52 8.65
C ILE A 156 -10.47 9.42 8.77
N GLU A 157 -10.61 8.54 9.76
CA GLU A 157 -9.67 7.44 9.99
C GLU A 157 -9.61 6.45 8.83
N ASP A 158 -10.73 6.25 8.12
CA ASP A 158 -10.75 5.37 6.94
C ASP A 158 -9.98 6.02 5.78
N ASP A 159 -10.14 7.33 5.55
CA ASP A 159 -9.36 8.08 4.55
C ASP A 159 -7.86 8.08 4.86
N GLN A 160 -7.50 8.30 6.14
CA GLN A 160 -6.11 8.22 6.60
C GLN A 160 -5.53 6.82 6.32
N THR A 161 -6.32 5.77 6.59
CA THR A 161 -5.88 4.40 6.37
C THR A 161 -5.64 4.13 4.89
N VAL A 162 -6.51 4.60 4.00
CA VAL A 162 -6.31 4.48 2.54
C VAL A 162 -5.02 5.18 2.11
N LEU A 163 -4.77 6.41 2.56
CA LEU A 163 -3.56 7.14 2.19
C LEU A 163 -2.28 6.47 2.73
N LEU A 164 -2.32 5.93 3.94
CA LEU A 164 -1.22 5.15 4.50
C LEU A 164 -0.99 3.84 3.73
N HIS A 165 -2.06 3.17 3.30
CA HIS A 165 -2.00 1.98 2.44
C HIS A 165 -1.26 2.29 1.13
N GLU A 166 -1.65 3.35 0.44
CA GLU A 166 -1.02 3.77 -0.80
C GLU A 166 0.45 4.20 -0.60
N TYR A 167 0.74 4.88 0.51
CA TYR A 167 2.12 5.21 0.84
C TYR A 167 2.96 3.96 1.12
N PHE A 168 2.36 2.93 1.72
CA PHE A 168 3.08 1.69 1.95
C PHE A 168 3.45 0.99 0.64
N HIS A 169 2.67 1.12 -0.41
CA HIS A 169 3.07 0.67 -1.75
C HIS A 169 4.35 1.38 -2.24
N ALA A 170 4.53 2.67 -1.93
CA ALA A 170 5.79 3.34 -2.25
C ALA A 170 6.96 2.74 -1.44
N VAL A 171 6.76 2.41 -0.16
CA VAL A 171 7.75 1.70 0.65
C VAL A 171 8.12 0.36 0.01
N GLN A 172 7.15 -0.45 -0.35
CA GLN A 172 7.35 -1.75 -1.01
C GLN A 172 8.15 -1.60 -2.31
N GLN A 173 7.68 -0.73 -3.19
CA GLN A 173 8.27 -0.51 -4.52
C GLN A 173 9.69 0.07 -4.46
N SER A 174 10.04 0.77 -3.39
CA SER A 174 11.37 1.36 -3.20
C SER A 174 12.50 0.33 -3.10
N HIS A 175 12.17 -0.90 -2.77
CA HIS A 175 13.10 -2.01 -2.62
C HIS A 175 13.26 -2.85 -3.88
N VAL A 176 12.59 -2.49 -4.97
CA VAL A 176 12.67 -3.19 -6.26
C VAL A 176 13.11 -2.19 -7.33
N THR A 177 14.34 -2.35 -7.82
CA THR A 177 14.96 -1.37 -8.73
C THR A 177 14.78 -1.71 -10.21
N THR A 178 14.49 -2.97 -10.55
CA THR A 178 14.27 -3.38 -11.94
C THR A 178 13.10 -2.61 -12.57
N LEU A 179 13.25 -2.24 -13.85
CA LEU A 179 12.20 -1.64 -14.66
C LEU A 179 11.45 -2.66 -15.53
N ASP A 180 11.92 -3.91 -15.53
CA ASP A 180 11.19 -5.00 -16.16
C ASP A 180 9.94 -5.32 -15.35
N TRP A 181 8.79 -5.30 -16.00
CA TRP A 181 7.50 -5.44 -15.33
C TRP A 181 7.28 -6.84 -14.74
N GLU A 182 7.64 -7.89 -15.50
CA GLU A 182 7.45 -9.28 -15.06
C GLU A 182 8.38 -9.60 -13.89
N GLU A 183 9.64 -9.17 -13.99
CA GLU A 183 10.59 -9.32 -12.89
C GLU A 183 10.16 -8.56 -11.64
N ARG A 184 9.68 -7.31 -11.80
CA ARG A 184 9.16 -6.50 -10.69
C ARG A 184 7.99 -7.19 -10.00
N GLN A 185 7.01 -7.71 -10.76
CA GLN A 185 5.88 -8.44 -10.18
C GLN A 185 6.34 -9.70 -9.44
N ALA A 186 7.29 -10.44 -9.98
CA ALA A 186 7.84 -11.63 -9.33
C ALA A 186 8.55 -11.29 -8.01
N LEU A 187 9.25 -10.16 -7.95
CA LEU A 187 9.91 -9.68 -6.73
C LEU A 187 8.93 -9.14 -5.70
N MET A 188 7.85 -8.48 -6.13
CA MET A 188 6.80 -8.01 -5.23
C MET A 188 6.02 -9.16 -4.60
N GLY A 189 5.89 -10.28 -5.30
CA GLY A 189 5.19 -11.48 -4.85
C GLY A 189 3.70 -11.49 -5.18
N PRO A 190 2.93 -12.43 -4.59
CA PRO A 190 1.51 -12.59 -4.88
C PRO A 190 0.68 -11.40 -4.36
N VAL A 191 -0.47 -11.17 -5.01
CA VAL A 191 -1.36 -10.03 -4.71
C VAL A 191 -1.74 -9.97 -3.23
N TRP A 192 -2.02 -11.12 -2.60
CA TRP A 192 -2.37 -11.15 -1.18
C TRP A 192 -1.26 -10.61 -0.27
N PHE A 193 0.01 -10.81 -0.65
CA PHE A 193 1.14 -10.32 0.14
C PHE A 193 1.35 -8.82 -0.07
N VAL A 194 1.23 -8.34 -1.30
CA VAL A 194 1.37 -6.92 -1.64
C VAL A 194 0.27 -6.10 -0.96
N GLU A 195 -0.99 -6.45 -1.23
CA GLU A 195 -2.14 -5.73 -0.71
C GLU A 195 -2.33 -5.96 0.79
N GLY A 196 -2.15 -7.20 1.23
CA GLY A 196 -2.25 -7.55 2.65
C GLY A 196 -1.22 -6.83 3.51
N ALA A 197 0.02 -6.65 3.02
CA ALA A 197 1.04 -5.92 3.77
C ALA A 197 0.71 -4.42 3.84
N ALA A 198 0.28 -3.81 2.75
CA ALA A 198 -0.14 -2.42 2.74
C ALA A 198 -1.34 -2.20 3.67
N GLU A 199 -2.32 -3.09 3.60
CA GLU A 199 -3.53 -3.02 4.44
C GLU A 199 -3.20 -3.20 5.94
N TYR A 200 -2.48 -4.25 6.31
CA TYR A 200 -2.11 -4.49 7.71
C TYR A 200 -1.30 -3.35 8.29
N MET A 201 -0.28 -2.90 7.58
CA MET A 201 0.61 -1.82 8.04
C MET A 201 -0.15 -0.50 8.17
N ALA A 202 -1.06 -0.19 7.25
CA ALA A 202 -1.91 1.00 7.34
C ALA A 202 -2.85 0.94 8.55
N GLN A 203 -3.48 -0.22 8.82
CA GLN A 203 -4.38 -0.41 9.95
C GLN A 203 -3.65 -0.22 11.29
N VAL A 204 -2.57 -0.97 11.52
CA VAL A 204 -1.90 -0.96 12.83
C VAL A 204 -1.10 0.32 13.07
N THR A 205 -0.47 0.87 12.04
CA THR A 205 0.29 2.12 12.15
C THR A 205 -0.65 3.32 12.30
N GLY A 206 -1.72 3.38 11.50
CA GLY A 206 -2.74 4.42 11.62
C GLY A 206 -3.37 4.45 13.02
N ASP A 207 -3.73 3.30 13.57
CA ASP A 207 -4.25 3.20 14.95
C ASP A 207 -3.22 3.71 15.98
N ARG A 208 -1.95 3.34 15.84
CA ARG A 208 -0.87 3.83 16.71
C ARG A 208 -0.67 5.34 16.61
N LEU A 209 -0.66 5.89 15.39
CA LEU A 209 -0.49 7.33 15.15
C LEU A 209 -1.64 8.14 15.75
N ARG A 210 -2.88 7.67 15.65
CA ARG A 210 -4.04 8.32 16.29
C ARG A 210 -3.97 8.26 17.82
N ARG A 211 -3.63 7.12 18.39
CA ARG A 211 -3.50 6.98 19.85
C ARG A 211 -2.37 7.82 20.45
N THR A 212 -1.31 8.07 19.70
CA THR A 212 -0.22 8.94 20.11
C THR A 212 -0.50 10.42 19.83
N GLY A 213 -1.63 10.75 19.19
CA GLY A 213 -1.99 12.11 18.80
C GLY A 213 -1.21 12.65 17.58
N ALA A 214 -0.50 11.79 16.88
CA ALA A 214 0.18 12.16 15.62
C ALA A 214 -0.78 12.30 14.44
N LEU A 215 -1.95 11.65 14.51
CA LEU A 215 -3.06 11.85 13.58
C LEU A 215 -4.34 12.20 14.36
N PRO A 216 -5.20 13.05 13.80
CA PRO A 216 -6.49 13.35 14.40
C PRO A 216 -7.46 12.17 14.28
N THR A 217 -8.44 12.14 15.19
CA THR A 217 -9.61 11.26 15.13
C THR A 217 -10.83 12.04 14.66
N ASP A 218 -11.81 11.34 14.12
CA ASP A 218 -13.03 11.96 13.64
C ASP A 218 -13.86 12.52 14.82
N PRO A 219 -14.05 13.83 14.92
CA PRO A 219 -14.79 14.44 16.02
C PRO A 219 -16.29 14.11 16.03
N ARG A 220 -16.81 13.50 14.97
CA ARG A 220 -18.21 13.03 14.91
C ARG A 220 -18.45 11.79 15.76
N TYR A 221 -17.38 11.06 16.13
CA TYR A 221 -17.45 9.78 16.85
C TYR A 221 -16.60 9.78 18.13
N PRO A 222 -16.81 10.71 19.07
CA PRO A 222 -15.95 10.87 20.25
C PRO A 222 -16.02 9.66 21.20
N ASP A 223 -17.17 8.96 21.24
CA ASP A 223 -17.41 7.82 22.13
C ASP A 223 -17.22 6.45 21.42
N ASP A 224 -16.96 6.47 20.14
CA ASP A 224 -16.70 5.28 19.33
C ASP A 224 -15.33 5.38 18.64
N PRO A 225 -14.24 5.16 19.36
CA PRO A 225 -12.90 5.29 18.79
C PRO A 225 -12.66 4.22 17.72
N TRP A 226 -12.11 4.66 16.59
CA TRP A 226 -11.66 3.77 15.55
C TRP A 226 -10.49 2.90 16.05
N ARG A 227 -10.55 1.59 15.84
CA ARG A 227 -9.52 0.65 16.29
C ARG A 227 -9.16 -0.34 15.18
N ALA A 228 -7.86 -0.53 14.98
CA ALA A 228 -7.36 -1.55 14.04
C ALA A 228 -7.93 -2.94 14.35
N ARG A 229 -8.05 -3.31 15.64
CA ARG A 229 -8.59 -4.61 16.07
C ARG A 229 -10.00 -4.87 15.55
N ASP A 230 -10.88 -3.87 15.61
CA ASP A 230 -12.27 -4.01 15.19
C ASP A 230 -12.37 -4.10 13.65
N ARG A 231 -11.54 -3.33 12.94
CA ARG A 231 -11.42 -3.40 11.48
C ARG A 231 -10.88 -4.75 11.02
N MET A 232 -9.83 -5.23 11.65
CA MET A 232 -9.28 -6.55 11.36
C MET A 232 -10.30 -7.67 11.65
N ALA A 233 -11.08 -7.59 12.73
CA ALA A 233 -12.16 -8.54 12.97
C ALA A 233 -13.21 -8.55 11.85
N GLY A 234 -13.59 -7.37 11.36
CA GLY A 234 -14.50 -7.24 10.21
C GLY A 234 -13.92 -7.87 8.94
N LYS A 235 -12.66 -7.60 8.64
CA LYS A 235 -11.93 -8.21 7.50
C LYS A 235 -11.87 -9.73 7.60
N LEU A 236 -11.62 -10.28 8.78
CA LEU A 236 -11.63 -11.73 8.97
C LEU A 236 -13.01 -12.32 8.65
N GLY A 237 -14.08 -11.71 9.16
CA GLY A 237 -15.44 -12.17 8.90
C GLY A 237 -15.79 -12.12 7.40
N SER A 238 -15.48 -11.02 6.74
CA SER A 238 -15.67 -10.85 5.29
C SER A 238 -14.86 -11.87 4.50
N GLY A 239 -13.57 -11.98 4.78
CA GLY A 239 -12.67 -12.88 4.06
C GLY A 239 -13.05 -14.35 4.24
N LEU A 240 -13.44 -14.78 5.44
CA LEU A 240 -13.92 -16.15 5.68
C LEU A 240 -15.24 -16.44 4.96
N ALA A 241 -16.16 -15.47 4.90
CA ALA A 241 -17.41 -15.60 4.15
C ALA A 241 -17.14 -15.74 2.64
N MET A 242 -16.30 -14.91 2.06
CA MET A 242 -15.92 -15.01 0.65
C MET A 242 -15.20 -16.33 0.34
N ARG A 243 -14.28 -16.76 1.22
CA ARG A 243 -13.56 -18.03 1.06
C ARG A 243 -14.51 -19.23 1.08
N ALA A 244 -15.57 -19.19 1.90
CA ALA A 244 -16.57 -20.26 1.93
C ALA A 244 -17.33 -20.40 0.59
N GLU A 245 -17.45 -19.33 -0.20
CA GLU A 245 -18.03 -19.34 -1.54
C GLU A 245 -17.03 -19.84 -2.61
N ARG A 246 -15.75 -19.98 -2.27
CA ARG A 246 -14.64 -20.39 -3.14
C ARG A 246 -13.85 -21.56 -2.54
N PRO A 247 -14.48 -22.71 -2.31
CA PRO A 247 -13.79 -23.84 -1.66
C PRO A 247 -12.60 -24.31 -2.49
N GLY A 248 -11.43 -24.37 -1.86
CA GLY A 248 -10.18 -24.82 -2.49
C GLY A 248 -9.34 -23.72 -3.12
N LEU A 249 -9.80 -22.47 -3.16
CA LEU A 249 -8.96 -21.35 -3.60
C LEU A 249 -7.88 -21.09 -2.54
N ALA A 250 -6.60 -21.29 -2.91
CA ALA A 250 -5.47 -20.93 -2.07
C ALA A 250 -5.25 -19.42 -2.08
N LEU A 251 -4.76 -18.87 -0.95
CA LEU A 251 -4.51 -17.43 -0.85
C LEU A 251 -3.48 -16.95 -1.89
N GLY A 252 -2.48 -17.79 -2.20
CA GLY A 252 -1.48 -17.52 -3.24
C GLY A 252 -2.00 -17.50 -4.67
N GLU A 253 -3.23 -17.98 -4.91
CA GLU A 253 -3.90 -17.97 -6.23
C GLU A 253 -4.83 -16.77 -6.43
N VAL A 254 -5.01 -15.95 -5.38
CA VAL A 254 -5.86 -14.74 -5.47
C VAL A 254 -5.18 -13.68 -6.33
N ASP A 255 -5.92 -13.15 -7.29
CA ASP A 255 -5.49 -12.08 -8.20
C ASP A 255 -6.47 -10.90 -8.14
N TYR A 256 -6.11 -9.78 -8.79
CA TYR A 256 -7.01 -8.64 -8.99
C TYR A 256 -8.19 -9.04 -9.89
N GLY A 257 -9.34 -9.26 -9.30
CA GLY A 257 -10.52 -9.69 -10.01
C GLY A 257 -11.69 -9.89 -9.06
N PRO A 258 -12.66 -10.76 -9.39
CA PRO A 258 -13.83 -10.97 -8.54
C PRO A 258 -13.52 -11.39 -7.11
N ASP A 259 -12.41 -12.10 -6.91
CA ASP A 259 -11.96 -12.58 -5.61
C ASP A 259 -10.90 -11.65 -4.97
N GLY A 260 -10.56 -10.54 -5.61
CA GLY A 260 -9.48 -9.63 -5.19
C GLY A 260 -9.64 -9.10 -3.77
N GLN A 261 -10.87 -8.94 -3.27
CA GLN A 261 -11.11 -8.51 -1.88
C GLN A 261 -10.49 -9.47 -0.84
N LEU A 262 -10.32 -10.76 -1.18
CA LEU A 262 -9.62 -11.72 -0.31
C LEU A 262 -8.16 -11.32 -0.06
N ALA A 263 -7.49 -10.70 -1.04
CA ALA A 263 -6.12 -10.21 -0.88
C ALA A 263 -6.02 -9.12 0.18
N TYR A 264 -7.01 -8.23 0.24
CA TYR A 264 -7.07 -7.18 1.27
C TYR A 264 -7.51 -7.72 2.62
N ASP A 265 -8.45 -8.64 2.66
CA ASP A 265 -9.05 -9.12 3.90
C ASP A 265 -8.21 -10.24 4.54
N LEU A 266 -8.08 -11.39 3.88
CA LEU A 266 -7.27 -12.50 4.38
C LEU A 266 -5.77 -12.26 4.20
N GLY A 267 -5.35 -11.49 3.19
CA GLY A 267 -3.96 -11.08 3.04
C GLY A 267 -3.48 -10.27 4.24
N ALA A 268 -4.26 -9.28 4.72
CA ALA A 268 -3.92 -8.54 5.93
C ALA A 268 -3.78 -9.45 7.16
N TRP A 269 -4.62 -10.48 7.29
CA TRP A 269 -4.50 -11.47 8.35
C TRP A 269 -3.30 -12.40 8.17
N GLY A 270 -2.94 -12.75 6.93
CA GLY A 270 -1.71 -13.47 6.64
C GLY A 270 -0.48 -12.70 7.12
N ILE A 271 -0.44 -11.38 6.85
CA ILE A 271 0.64 -10.52 7.34
C ILE A 271 0.60 -10.36 8.86
N ALA A 272 -0.58 -10.20 9.46
CA ALA A 272 -0.71 -10.16 10.92
C ALA A 272 -0.15 -11.43 11.58
N TRP A 273 -0.44 -12.60 11.01
CA TRP A 273 0.07 -13.88 11.48
C TRP A 273 1.60 -13.97 11.33
N LEU A 274 2.15 -13.53 10.20
CA LEU A 274 3.59 -13.48 9.97
C LEU A 274 4.30 -12.52 10.93
N ALA A 275 3.73 -11.33 11.15
CA ALA A 275 4.24 -10.34 12.08
C ALA A 275 4.18 -10.82 13.53
N HIS A 276 3.13 -11.55 13.92
CA HIS A 276 3.05 -12.18 15.23
C HIS A 276 4.15 -13.21 15.44
N ARG A 277 4.48 -13.99 14.40
CA ARG A 277 5.50 -15.04 14.44
C ARG A 277 6.92 -14.50 14.47
N ALA A 278 7.22 -13.53 13.60
CA ALA A 278 8.59 -13.08 13.33
C ALA A 278 8.94 -11.71 13.95
N GLY A 279 7.93 -10.99 14.44
CA GLY A 279 8.06 -9.61 14.90
C GLY A 279 7.51 -8.59 13.90
N GLU A 280 7.04 -7.45 14.41
CA GLU A 280 6.43 -6.38 13.59
C GLU A 280 7.41 -5.81 12.56
N ASP A 281 8.70 -5.80 12.88
CA ASP A 281 9.74 -5.19 12.04
C ASP A 281 10.26 -6.11 10.92
N ALA A 282 9.85 -7.40 10.92
CA ALA A 282 10.35 -8.39 9.97
C ALA A 282 10.12 -8.01 8.51
N LEU A 283 9.00 -7.35 8.20
CA LEU A 283 8.70 -6.83 6.86
C LEU A 283 9.70 -5.75 6.43
N LEU A 284 9.88 -4.73 7.26
CA LEU A 284 10.67 -3.53 6.92
C LEU A 284 12.16 -3.76 7.06
N GLU A 285 12.60 -4.52 8.08
CA GLU A 285 14.01 -4.68 8.39
C GLU A 285 14.65 -5.92 7.74
N THR A 286 13.82 -6.93 7.39
CA THR A 286 14.36 -8.18 6.85
C THR A 286 13.82 -8.51 5.48
N PHE A 287 12.49 -8.48 5.27
CA PHE A 287 11.91 -8.91 3.99
C PHE A 287 12.27 -7.95 2.85
N TYR A 288 11.80 -6.70 2.91
CA TYR A 288 12.00 -5.75 1.80
C TYR A 288 13.48 -5.47 1.47
N PRO A 289 14.39 -5.28 2.44
CA PRO A 289 15.81 -5.06 2.12
C PRO A 289 16.49 -6.22 1.37
N ASN A 290 15.92 -7.42 1.43
CA ASN A 290 16.52 -8.61 0.82
C ASN A 290 15.76 -9.13 -0.41
N VAL A 291 14.60 -8.55 -0.76
CA VAL A 291 13.75 -9.09 -1.83
C VAL A 291 14.41 -9.08 -3.19
N GLU A 292 15.15 -8.04 -3.53
CA GLU A 292 15.84 -7.95 -4.82
C GLU A 292 17.01 -8.94 -4.95
N ALA A 293 17.71 -9.21 -3.84
CA ALA A 293 18.83 -10.12 -3.83
C ALA A 293 18.45 -11.60 -3.77
N LEU A 294 17.36 -11.93 -3.06
CA LEU A 294 16.97 -13.33 -2.77
C LEU A 294 15.72 -13.78 -3.55
N GLY A 295 15.05 -12.86 -4.24
CA GLY A 295 13.71 -13.07 -4.76
C GLY A 295 12.66 -13.12 -3.64
N TRP A 296 11.37 -13.04 -4.00
CA TRP A 296 10.28 -13.02 -3.03
C TRP A 296 10.31 -14.21 -2.07
N ALA A 297 10.41 -15.44 -2.58
CA ALA A 297 10.34 -16.64 -1.74
C ALA A 297 11.56 -16.75 -0.79
N GLY A 298 12.75 -16.39 -1.26
CA GLY A 298 13.95 -16.42 -0.42
C GLY A 298 13.94 -15.36 0.66
N ALA A 299 13.48 -14.15 0.35
CA ALA A 299 13.30 -13.09 1.34
C ALA A 299 12.19 -13.42 2.34
N PHE A 300 11.12 -14.08 1.89
CA PHE A 300 10.04 -14.56 2.74
C PHE A 300 10.55 -15.59 3.76
N GLU A 301 11.27 -16.61 3.31
CA GLU A 301 11.85 -17.61 4.20
C GLU A 301 12.84 -17.00 5.20
N LEU A 302 13.69 -16.08 4.74
CA LEU A 302 14.61 -15.35 5.60
C LEU A 302 13.91 -14.55 6.70
N ALA A 303 12.85 -13.82 6.33
CA ALA A 303 12.14 -12.92 7.23
C ALA A 303 11.23 -13.65 8.23
N PHE A 304 10.55 -14.71 7.80
CA PHE A 304 9.50 -15.35 8.58
C PHE A 304 9.83 -16.75 9.08
N GLY A 305 10.97 -17.32 8.65
CA GLY A 305 11.47 -18.61 9.12
C GLY A 305 10.67 -19.83 8.62
N LEU A 306 9.93 -19.67 7.51
CA LEU A 306 9.21 -20.74 6.83
C LEU A 306 9.04 -20.42 5.35
N ASP A 307 8.93 -21.45 4.51
CA ASP A 307 8.64 -21.27 3.10
C ASP A 307 7.15 -20.91 2.85
N PRO A 308 6.82 -20.31 1.69
CA PRO A 308 5.44 -19.89 1.39
C PRO A 308 4.40 -21.01 1.47
N ALA A 309 4.75 -22.24 1.04
CA ALA A 309 3.82 -23.36 1.11
C ALA A 309 3.59 -23.85 2.55
N ALA A 310 4.61 -23.76 3.40
CA ALA A 310 4.44 -24.02 4.84
C ALA A 310 3.55 -22.94 5.50
N PHE A 311 3.75 -21.67 5.10
CA PHE A 311 2.87 -20.59 5.54
C PHE A 311 1.41 -20.87 5.22
N GLU A 312 1.08 -21.17 3.96
CA GLU A 312 -0.31 -21.43 3.56
C GLU A 312 -0.96 -22.52 4.42
N ARG A 313 -0.24 -23.64 4.62
CA ARG A 313 -0.75 -24.75 5.45
C ARG A 313 -0.94 -24.37 6.94
N GLU A 314 -0.06 -23.55 7.48
CA GLU A 314 -0.16 -23.11 8.89
C GLU A 314 -1.20 -22.02 9.05
N PHE A 315 -1.30 -21.12 8.09
CA PHE A 315 -2.31 -20.06 8.08
C PHE A 315 -3.73 -20.63 7.90
N ASP A 316 -3.93 -21.62 7.04
CA ASP A 316 -5.21 -22.32 6.90
C ASP A 316 -5.69 -22.91 8.25
N ARG A 317 -4.79 -23.53 9.01
CA ARG A 317 -5.11 -24.03 10.35
C ARG A 317 -5.43 -22.92 11.34
N PHE A 318 -4.72 -21.80 11.26
CA PHE A 318 -5.02 -20.62 12.07
C PHE A 318 -6.40 -20.03 11.76
N LEU A 319 -6.85 -20.06 10.51
CA LEU A 319 -8.19 -19.58 10.12
C LEU A 319 -9.32 -20.47 10.67
N GLU A 320 -9.03 -21.69 11.12
CA GLU A 320 -9.98 -22.60 11.78
C GLU A 320 -10.09 -22.36 13.30
N GLU A 321 -9.20 -21.53 13.89
CA GLU A 321 -9.25 -21.21 15.31
C GLU A 321 -10.45 -20.31 15.65
N ASP A 322 -10.78 -20.22 16.94
CA ASP A 322 -11.81 -19.30 17.41
C ASP A 322 -11.37 -17.83 17.30
N LEU A 323 -12.34 -16.93 17.14
CA LEU A 323 -12.10 -15.51 16.95
C LEU A 323 -11.25 -14.87 18.05
N GLU A 324 -11.39 -15.33 19.30
CA GLU A 324 -10.61 -14.76 20.41
C GLU A 324 -9.12 -15.05 20.23
N ARG A 325 -8.76 -16.27 19.84
CA ARG A 325 -7.39 -16.66 19.55
C ARG A 325 -6.84 -15.94 18.31
N GLN A 326 -7.65 -15.84 17.27
CA GLN A 326 -7.27 -15.11 16.08
C GLN A 326 -6.99 -13.65 16.39
N LEU A 327 -7.85 -12.99 17.16
CA LEU A 327 -7.63 -11.60 17.57
C LEU A 327 -6.44 -11.43 18.53
N ALA A 328 -6.04 -12.46 19.26
CA ALA A 328 -4.94 -12.37 20.23
C ALA A 328 -3.56 -12.15 19.58
N ILE A 329 -3.41 -12.46 18.28
CA ILE A 329 -2.15 -12.20 17.55
C ILE A 329 -1.94 -10.74 17.18
N LEU A 330 -3.00 -9.92 17.16
CA LEU A 330 -2.89 -8.51 16.85
C LEU A 330 -2.13 -7.77 17.96
N PRO A 331 -1.34 -6.74 17.61
CA PRO A 331 -0.64 -5.95 18.59
C PRO A 331 -1.60 -5.46 19.69
N PRO A 332 -1.21 -5.56 20.97
CA PRO A 332 -2.03 -5.02 22.03
C PRO A 332 -2.22 -3.52 21.84
N PRO A 333 -3.36 -2.96 22.21
CA PRO A 333 -3.54 -1.53 22.28
C PRO A 333 -2.55 -0.98 23.32
N ARG A 334 -1.43 -0.44 22.83
CA ARG A 334 -0.38 0.19 23.68
C ARG A 334 -0.74 1.61 23.99
#